data_ab611a893d2d66b4024b91221a2eb085
#
_entry.id   ab611a893d2d66b4024b91221a2eb085
#
_cell.length_a   1.000
_cell.length_b   1.000
_cell.length_c   1.000
_cell.angle_alpha   90.00
_cell.angle_beta   90.00
_cell.angle_gamma   90.00
#
_symmetry.space_group_name_H-M   'P 1'
#
loop_
_entity.id
_entity.type
_entity.pdbx_description
1 polymer ?
#
loop_
_entity_poly.entity_id
_entity_poly.type
_entity_poly.pdbx_seq_one_letter_code
_entity_poly.pdbx_strand_id
1 'polypeptide(L)'
;MVAINTGYSTNTYYQAAASNQAAATAASAKTATTATNTEQAATSVTLSDAALAALATKDFATVVADARAKLATLLTEADRTSPLQDDKLALDLSSLDARELFAMASDDSFTEDERTAAGLEMQRRFEAALAGPAALAKVTGNLTGLYKAAAEYLDSLGPEEKAGADWIAGRAAVTDALKQLQSDPKTMPDAGEEDPVALYLALVEAGETIKPTDIADVAATARKTLDSLYADAIKAGKAPTFNKTTTVGTYIDLSKFDSRSLSAIALNTGDKFTTEDVRHAEAALRTKSGAALLAGFQNAAKSSDPTAFSQNIIAIYASMSAEERQAAGWSDTFYQAAVDSYQSTSKLTQMFAEAGGDSTGFMSWMGK
;
A
#
# COMPACT_ATOMS: atom_id res chain seq x y z
N MET A 1 37.39 9.33 -10.42
CA MET A 1 35.97 9.34 -10.83
C MET A 1 35.69 7.97 -11.40
N VAL A 2 35.07 7.10 -10.64
CA VAL A 2 34.61 5.78 -11.09
C VAL A 2 33.18 6.01 -11.52
N ALA A 3 32.90 5.86 -12.82
CA ALA A 3 31.53 5.90 -13.35
C ALA A 3 30.83 4.62 -12.88
N ILE A 4 29.92 4.75 -11.93
CA ILE A 4 29.00 3.68 -11.57
C ILE A 4 28.01 3.59 -12.73
N ASN A 5 28.12 2.51 -13.49
CA ASN A 5 27.20 2.18 -14.57
C ASN A 5 25.87 1.74 -13.89
N THR A 6 24.94 2.66 -13.71
CA THR A 6 23.58 2.40 -13.18
C THR A 6 22.70 1.79 -14.27
N GLY A 7 23.14 0.64 -14.79
CA GLY A 7 22.35 -0.20 -15.71
C GLY A 7 21.40 -1.15 -15.00
N TYR A 8 20.95 -0.84 -13.78
CA TYR A 8 19.87 -1.56 -13.13
C TYR A 8 18.54 -0.94 -13.59
N SER A 9 18.02 -1.46 -14.69
CA SER A 9 16.67 -1.20 -15.08
C SER A 9 15.76 -1.90 -14.06
N THR A 10 15.13 -1.11 -13.17
CA THR A 10 14.11 -1.55 -12.21
C THR A 10 12.92 -2.26 -12.87
N ASN A 11 12.85 -2.16 -14.19
CA ASN A 11 11.92 -2.86 -15.05
C ASN A 11 12.22 -4.38 -15.15
N THR A 12 13.39 -4.86 -14.71
CA THR A 12 13.81 -6.26 -14.88
C THR A 12 13.02 -7.20 -13.98
N TYR A 13 12.67 -6.77 -12.76
CA TYR A 13 11.90 -7.62 -11.82
C TYR A 13 10.49 -7.94 -12.37
N TYR A 14 9.82 -6.95 -13.01
CA TYR A 14 8.49 -7.14 -13.59
C TYR A 14 8.49 -7.42 -15.10
N GLN A 15 9.55 -7.08 -15.85
CA GLN A 15 9.66 -7.41 -17.28
C GLN A 15 10.17 -8.84 -17.53
N ALA A 16 10.98 -9.43 -16.64
CA ALA A 16 11.40 -10.82 -16.75
C ALA A 16 10.24 -11.79 -16.54
N ALA A 17 9.23 -11.42 -15.74
CA ALA A 17 8.02 -12.22 -15.54
C ALA A 17 7.22 -12.44 -16.84
N ALA A 18 7.25 -11.48 -17.76
CA ALA A 18 6.54 -11.58 -19.04
C ALA A 18 7.21 -12.53 -20.05
N SER A 19 8.53 -12.73 -19.97
CA SER A 19 9.26 -13.54 -20.98
C SER A 19 9.33 -15.05 -20.68
N ASN A 20 9.02 -15.48 -19.44
CA ASN A 20 9.18 -16.89 -19.02
C ASN A 20 7.89 -17.72 -19.03
N GLN A 21 6.74 -17.14 -19.38
CA GLN A 21 5.46 -17.84 -19.30
C GLN A 21 5.21 -18.87 -20.45
N ALA A 22 6.05 -18.92 -21.47
CA ALA A 22 5.93 -19.90 -22.57
C ALA A 22 6.30 -21.36 -22.18
N ALA A 23 6.84 -21.59 -20.98
CA ALA A 23 7.34 -22.90 -20.55
C ALA A 23 6.56 -23.59 -19.41
N ALA A 24 5.54 -22.96 -18.82
CA ALA A 24 4.93 -23.47 -17.58
C ALA A 24 3.49 -23.97 -17.68
N THR A 25 3.00 -24.38 -18.86
CA THR A 25 1.63 -24.93 -19.02
C THR A 25 1.50 -26.43 -18.72
N ALA A 26 2.36 -27.01 -17.91
CA ALA A 26 2.24 -28.44 -17.56
C ALA A 26 2.67 -28.72 -16.11
N ALA A 27 1.87 -28.37 -15.11
CA ALA A 27 1.77 -29.13 -13.85
C ALA A 27 0.68 -28.52 -12.94
N SER A 28 -0.54 -29.03 -13.07
CA SER A 28 -1.58 -28.85 -12.05
C SER A 28 -1.63 -30.03 -11.10
N ALA A 29 -1.87 -29.73 -9.86
CA ALA A 29 -2.65 -30.45 -8.85
C ALA A 29 -1.92 -30.90 -7.58
N LYS A 30 -2.59 -30.53 -6.47
CA LYS A 30 -2.55 -31.04 -5.08
C LYS A 30 -1.43 -30.48 -4.17
N THR A 31 -1.73 -29.79 -3.09
CA THR A 31 -2.48 -30.23 -1.91
C THR A 31 -2.68 -29.03 -0.96
N ALA A 32 -3.87 -28.90 -0.38
CA ALA A 32 -4.18 -27.97 0.69
C ALA A 32 -3.57 -28.44 2.00
N THR A 33 -3.02 -27.52 2.80
CA THR A 33 -2.91 -27.72 4.25
C THR A 33 -3.03 -26.37 4.98
N THR A 34 -3.96 -26.33 5.89
CA THR A 34 -4.38 -25.30 6.82
C THR A 34 -3.25 -24.91 7.77
N ALA A 35 -3.02 -23.63 7.99
CA ALA A 35 -2.42 -23.13 9.22
C ALA A 35 -2.95 -21.73 9.58
N THR A 36 -3.41 -21.65 10.78
CA THR A 36 -4.10 -20.61 11.51
C THR A 36 -3.17 -19.48 11.98
N ASN A 37 -3.67 -18.21 11.86
CA ASN A 37 -3.48 -17.04 12.74
C ASN A 37 -2.06 -16.65 13.20
N THR A 38 -1.71 -15.40 13.30
CA THR A 38 -2.30 -14.20 13.91
C THR A 38 -1.37 -12.99 13.74
N GLU A 39 -1.99 -11.83 13.65
CA GLU A 39 -1.57 -10.46 13.97
C GLU A 39 -0.98 -9.57 12.88
N GLN A 40 -1.79 -8.58 12.66
CA GLN A 40 -1.77 -7.58 11.62
C GLN A 40 -1.42 -6.22 12.19
N ALA A 41 -0.55 -5.49 11.53
CA ALA A 41 -0.41 -4.05 11.70
C ALA A 41 -0.59 -3.33 10.37
N ALA A 42 -1.59 -2.47 10.36
CA ALA A 42 -1.79 -1.22 9.66
C ALA A 42 -1.92 -1.21 8.12
N THR A 43 -3.11 -0.76 7.71
CA THR A 43 -3.51 -0.27 6.37
C THR A 43 -3.27 -1.20 5.19
N SER A 44 -3.72 -2.42 5.30
CA SER A 44 -4.19 -3.20 4.16
C SER A 44 -5.70 -2.99 4.06
N VAL A 45 -6.21 -2.71 2.87
CA VAL A 45 -7.60 -2.97 2.55
C VAL A 45 -7.77 -4.47 2.75
N THR A 46 -8.25 -4.90 3.92
CA THR A 46 -8.57 -6.28 4.18
C THR A 46 -9.79 -6.61 3.34
N LEU A 47 -9.56 -7.17 2.16
CA LEU A 47 -10.57 -7.96 1.49
C LEU A 47 -10.99 -9.04 2.49
N SER A 48 -12.28 -9.20 2.75
CA SER A 48 -12.76 -10.28 3.60
C SER A 48 -12.28 -11.62 3.02
N ASP A 49 -12.04 -12.63 3.88
CA ASP A 49 -11.63 -13.98 3.43
C ASP A 49 -12.57 -14.53 2.36
N ALA A 50 -13.85 -14.15 2.37
CA ALA A 50 -14.82 -14.46 1.33
C ALA A 50 -14.55 -13.75 0.00
N ALA A 51 -14.02 -12.52 0.01
CA ALA A 51 -13.63 -11.81 -1.22
C ALA A 51 -12.32 -12.35 -1.79
N LEU A 52 -11.36 -12.71 -0.93
CA LEU A 52 -10.13 -13.42 -1.33
C LEU A 52 -10.43 -14.81 -1.89
N ALA A 53 -11.36 -15.56 -1.29
CA ALA A 53 -11.82 -16.85 -1.79
C ALA A 53 -12.58 -16.71 -3.13
N ALA A 54 -13.38 -15.65 -3.30
CA ALA A 54 -14.08 -15.39 -4.56
C ALA A 54 -13.11 -14.96 -5.69
N LEU A 55 -12.05 -14.19 -5.36
CA LEU A 55 -10.97 -13.84 -6.29
C LEU A 55 -10.14 -15.07 -6.68
N ALA A 56 -9.88 -15.98 -5.75
CA ALA A 56 -9.16 -17.23 -6.01
C ALA A 56 -9.93 -18.24 -6.88
N THR A 57 -11.25 -18.05 -7.07
CA THR A 57 -12.10 -18.94 -7.90
C THR A 57 -12.25 -18.47 -9.35
N LYS A 58 -11.90 -17.21 -9.68
CA LYS A 58 -11.93 -16.74 -11.07
C LYS A 58 -10.77 -17.37 -11.86
N ASP A 59 -11.05 -17.92 -13.03
CA ASP A 59 -9.97 -18.31 -13.92
C ASP A 59 -9.21 -17.08 -14.45
N PHE A 60 -7.95 -17.28 -14.86
CA PHE A 60 -7.07 -16.17 -15.25
C PHE A 60 -7.56 -15.44 -16.50
N ALA A 61 -8.19 -16.13 -17.45
CA ALA A 61 -8.74 -15.49 -18.64
C ALA A 61 -9.89 -14.52 -18.28
N THR A 62 -10.69 -14.85 -17.29
CA THR A 62 -11.70 -13.93 -16.73
C THR A 62 -11.06 -12.72 -16.08
N VAL A 63 -9.95 -12.88 -15.34
CA VAL A 63 -9.22 -11.77 -14.74
C VAL A 63 -8.65 -10.84 -15.82
N VAL A 64 -8.08 -11.40 -16.90
CA VAL A 64 -7.60 -10.63 -18.06
C VAL A 64 -8.74 -9.81 -18.68
N ALA A 65 -9.92 -10.42 -18.88
CA ALA A 65 -11.08 -9.72 -19.44
C ALA A 65 -11.58 -8.59 -18.52
N ASP A 66 -11.65 -8.84 -17.21
CA ASP A 66 -12.05 -7.85 -16.19
C ASP A 66 -11.06 -6.68 -16.15
N ALA A 67 -9.75 -6.96 -16.13
CA ALA A 67 -8.70 -5.95 -16.16
C ALA A 67 -8.79 -5.06 -17.40
N ARG A 68 -9.01 -5.66 -18.57
CA ARG A 68 -9.19 -4.93 -19.82
C ARG A 68 -10.42 -4.04 -19.81
N ALA A 69 -11.56 -4.53 -19.31
CA ALA A 69 -12.78 -3.75 -19.20
C ALA A 69 -12.63 -2.56 -18.26
N LYS A 70 -11.98 -2.77 -17.11
CA LYS A 70 -11.69 -1.69 -16.15
C LYS A 70 -10.74 -0.67 -16.74
N LEU A 71 -9.63 -1.10 -17.37
CA LEU A 71 -8.67 -0.21 -18.00
C LEU A 71 -9.34 0.65 -19.08
N ALA A 72 -10.16 0.04 -19.95
CA ALA A 72 -10.89 0.78 -20.99
C ALA A 72 -11.81 1.85 -20.38
N THR A 73 -12.47 1.54 -19.27
CA THR A 73 -13.30 2.49 -18.53
C THR A 73 -12.45 3.63 -17.98
N LEU A 74 -11.34 3.34 -17.31
CA LEU A 74 -10.44 4.34 -16.74
C LEU A 74 -9.84 5.26 -17.82
N LEU A 75 -9.40 4.70 -18.95
CA LEU A 75 -8.89 5.49 -20.08
C LEU A 75 -9.98 6.43 -20.64
N THR A 76 -11.20 5.92 -20.80
CA THR A 76 -12.33 6.72 -21.27
C THR A 76 -12.69 7.83 -20.30
N GLU A 77 -12.73 7.53 -19.00
CA GLU A 77 -13.01 8.50 -17.95
C GLU A 77 -11.91 9.57 -17.85
N ALA A 78 -10.66 9.20 -18.07
CA ALA A 78 -9.53 10.13 -18.08
C ALA A 78 -9.37 10.89 -19.40
N ASP A 79 -10.17 10.57 -20.44
CA ASP A 79 -10.00 11.08 -21.81
C ASP A 79 -8.57 10.86 -22.35
N ARG A 80 -8.06 9.64 -22.15
CA ARG A 80 -6.70 9.22 -22.53
C ARG A 80 -6.74 7.99 -23.44
N THR A 81 -5.70 7.84 -24.24
CA THR A 81 -5.47 6.66 -25.09
C THR A 81 -4.36 5.76 -24.57
N SER A 82 -3.53 6.27 -23.64
CA SER A 82 -2.45 5.52 -22.98
C SER A 82 -2.51 5.78 -21.46
N PRO A 83 -2.21 4.79 -20.61
CA PRO A 83 -2.08 4.98 -19.17
C PRO A 83 -0.79 5.69 -18.76
N LEU A 84 0.14 5.89 -19.70
CA LEU A 84 1.42 6.57 -19.50
C LEU A 84 1.42 7.97 -20.14
N GLN A 85 2.27 8.83 -19.61
CA GLN A 85 2.69 10.09 -20.22
C GLN A 85 4.17 10.32 -19.87
N ASP A 86 5.01 10.50 -20.87
CA ASP A 86 6.46 10.66 -20.70
C ASP A 86 7.05 9.53 -19.81
N ASP A 87 6.68 8.28 -20.12
CA ASP A 87 7.09 7.06 -19.42
C ASP A 87 6.71 7.02 -17.91
N LYS A 88 5.76 7.85 -17.49
CA LYS A 88 5.25 7.89 -16.11
C LYS A 88 3.78 7.53 -16.05
N LEU A 89 3.36 7.01 -14.91
CA LEU A 89 1.94 6.77 -14.64
C LEU A 89 1.16 8.09 -14.72
N ALA A 90 0.23 8.16 -15.65
CA ALA A 90 -0.67 9.27 -15.87
C ALA A 90 -2.14 8.89 -15.69
N LEU A 91 -2.39 7.62 -15.40
CA LEU A 91 -3.72 7.07 -15.09
C LEU A 91 -3.68 6.46 -13.69
N ASP A 92 -4.70 6.75 -12.89
CA ASP A 92 -4.87 6.12 -11.59
C ASP A 92 -5.38 4.68 -11.75
N LEU A 93 -4.49 3.72 -11.49
CA LEU A 93 -4.79 2.29 -11.57
C LEU A 93 -5.18 1.68 -10.21
N SER A 94 -5.43 2.48 -9.19
CA SER A 94 -5.71 2.02 -7.82
C SER A 94 -6.93 1.10 -7.72
N SER A 95 -7.89 1.22 -8.62
CA SER A 95 -9.11 0.40 -8.69
C SER A 95 -8.88 -1.03 -9.24
N LEU A 96 -7.75 -1.29 -9.90
CA LEU A 96 -7.36 -2.65 -10.30
C LEU A 96 -6.78 -3.37 -9.08
N ASP A 97 -7.16 -4.63 -8.89
CA ASP A 97 -6.53 -5.47 -7.85
C ASP A 97 -5.15 -5.99 -8.30
N ALA A 98 -4.41 -6.63 -7.38
CA ALA A 98 -3.06 -7.12 -7.68
C ALA A 98 -3.05 -8.15 -8.80
N ARG A 99 -4.05 -9.03 -8.85
CA ARG A 99 -4.17 -10.07 -9.87
C ARG A 99 -4.54 -9.50 -11.24
N GLU A 100 -5.37 -8.46 -11.28
CA GLU A 100 -5.71 -7.71 -12.49
C GLU A 100 -4.50 -6.95 -13.05
N LEU A 101 -3.68 -6.33 -12.17
CA LEU A 101 -2.43 -5.69 -12.58
C LEU A 101 -1.42 -6.70 -13.11
N PHE A 102 -1.27 -7.85 -12.45
CA PHE A 102 -0.42 -8.92 -12.95
C PHE A 102 -0.89 -9.45 -14.31
N ALA A 103 -2.21 -9.64 -14.50
CA ALA A 103 -2.78 -10.01 -15.79
C ALA A 103 -2.47 -8.96 -16.87
N MET A 104 -2.61 -7.68 -16.54
CA MET A 104 -2.28 -6.57 -17.44
C MET A 104 -0.79 -6.53 -17.78
N ALA A 105 0.11 -6.81 -16.83
CA ALA A 105 1.55 -6.80 -17.04
C ALA A 105 2.04 -8.02 -17.88
N SER A 106 1.37 -9.18 -17.76
CA SER A 106 1.87 -10.46 -18.29
C SER A 106 1.17 -10.95 -19.55
N ASP A 107 -0.04 -10.49 -19.88
CA ASP A 107 -0.80 -10.96 -21.01
C ASP A 107 -0.52 -10.15 -22.28
N ASP A 108 -0.17 -10.83 -23.37
CA ASP A 108 0.20 -10.22 -24.65
C ASP A 108 -0.94 -9.47 -25.36
N SER A 109 -2.18 -9.61 -24.88
CA SER A 109 -3.31 -8.85 -25.40
C SER A 109 -3.27 -7.36 -24.99
N PHE A 110 -2.47 -6.98 -23.98
CA PHE A 110 -2.23 -5.58 -23.60
C PHE A 110 -1.06 -4.98 -24.40
N THR A 111 -1.16 -3.69 -24.66
CA THR A 111 -0.10 -2.93 -25.32
C THR A 111 1.15 -2.81 -24.45
N GLU A 112 2.28 -2.41 -25.04
CA GLU A 112 3.52 -2.20 -24.28
C GLU A 112 3.36 -1.12 -23.20
N ASP A 113 2.69 -0.01 -23.51
CA ASP A 113 2.39 1.06 -22.55
C ASP A 113 1.52 0.55 -21.38
N GLU A 114 0.50 -0.26 -21.69
CA GLU A 114 -0.40 -0.82 -20.68
C GLU A 114 0.35 -1.79 -19.75
N ARG A 115 1.18 -2.66 -20.31
CA ARG A 115 2.03 -3.57 -19.54
C ARG A 115 3.03 -2.82 -18.65
N THR A 116 3.67 -1.81 -19.22
CA THR A 116 4.63 -0.96 -18.49
C THR A 116 3.92 -0.22 -17.33
N ALA A 117 2.75 0.36 -17.59
CA ALA A 117 1.97 1.03 -16.55
C ALA A 117 1.57 0.08 -15.41
N ALA A 118 1.17 -1.15 -15.75
CA ALA A 118 0.86 -2.16 -14.73
C ALA A 118 2.09 -2.51 -13.88
N GLY A 119 3.25 -2.71 -14.50
CA GLY A 119 4.52 -2.97 -13.80
C GLY A 119 4.91 -1.82 -12.87
N LEU A 120 4.81 -0.58 -13.34
CA LEU A 120 5.07 0.61 -12.51
C LEU A 120 4.11 0.70 -11.32
N GLU A 121 2.81 0.42 -11.51
CA GLU A 121 1.84 0.44 -10.42
C GLU A 121 2.08 -0.70 -9.41
N MET A 122 2.44 -1.90 -9.86
CA MET A 122 2.81 -3.01 -8.99
C MET A 122 4.02 -2.67 -8.14
N GLN A 123 5.09 -2.10 -8.74
CA GLN A 123 6.27 -1.62 -8.04
C GLN A 123 5.90 -0.51 -7.04
N ARG A 124 5.13 0.49 -7.45
CA ARG A 124 4.68 1.57 -6.58
C ARG A 124 3.94 1.04 -5.35
N ARG A 125 3.10 0.02 -5.51
CA ARG A 125 2.37 -0.62 -4.38
C ARG A 125 3.31 -1.33 -3.43
N PHE A 126 4.29 -2.03 -3.95
CA PHE A 126 5.32 -2.65 -3.12
C PHE A 126 6.10 -1.59 -2.33
N GLU A 127 6.59 -0.55 -3.00
CA GLU A 127 7.30 0.57 -2.38
C GLU A 127 6.43 1.26 -1.30
N ALA A 128 5.15 1.49 -1.58
CA ALA A 128 4.21 2.07 -0.63
C ALA A 128 3.97 1.19 0.61
N ALA A 129 3.91 -0.14 0.43
CA ALA A 129 3.78 -1.09 1.54
C ALA A 129 5.03 -1.07 2.44
N LEU A 130 6.20 -0.79 1.89
CA LEU A 130 7.45 -0.74 2.64
C LEU A 130 7.76 0.64 3.25
N ALA A 131 7.15 1.73 2.78
CA ALA A 131 7.49 3.09 3.18
C ALA A 131 7.39 3.32 4.70
N GLY A 132 6.30 2.90 5.32
CA GLY A 132 6.11 2.99 6.76
C GLY A 132 7.12 2.16 7.57
N PRO A 133 7.24 0.86 7.31
CA PRO A 133 8.25 0.00 7.92
C PRO A 133 9.69 0.49 7.71
N ALA A 134 10.02 1.04 6.54
CA ALA A 134 11.36 1.58 6.26
C ALA A 134 11.65 2.84 7.10
N ALA A 135 10.68 3.74 7.22
CA ALA A 135 10.82 4.92 8.09
C ALA A 135 11.01 4.51 9.55
N LEU A 136 10.28 3.48 9.99
CA LEU A 136 10.46 2.93 11.33
C LEU A 136 11.84 2.28 11.49
N ALA A 137 12.30 1.50 10.52
CA ALA A 137 13.64 0.91 10.52
C ALA A 137 14.74 1.98 10.60
N LYS A 138 14.57 3.11 9.89
CA LYS A 138 15.48 4.25 9.95
C LYS A 138 15.56 4.88 11.35
N VAL A 139 14.45 4.96 12.09
CA VAL A 139 14.39 5.54 13.45
C VAL A 139 14.91 4.55 14.49
N THR A 140 14.58 3.26 14.37
CA THR A 140 14.87 2.23 15.37
C THR A 140 16.21 1.52 15.14
N GLY A 141 16.70 1.52 13.91
CA GLY A 141 17.78 0.67 13.44
C GLY A 141 17.40 -0.79 13.25
N ASN A 142 16.13 -1.17 13.49
CA ASN A 142 15.66 -2.57 13.42
C ASN A 142 14.99 -2.84 12.09
N LEU A 143 15.58 -3.71 11.28
CA LEU A 143 15.12 -4.06 9.94
C LEU A 143 14.06 -5.17 9.91
N THR A 144 13.86 -5.89 11.02
CA THR A 144 12.96 -7.06 11.06
C THR A 144 11.54 -6.72 10.60
N GLY A 145 11.00 -5.57 11.03
CA GLY A 145 9.66 -5.11 10.64
C GLY A 145 9.53 -4.82 9.14
N LEU A 146 10.58 -4.29 8.54
CA LEU A 146 10.64 -4.00 7.10
C LEU A 146 10.61 -5.29 6.27
N TYR A 147 11.43 -6.28 6.62
CA TYR A 147 11.43 -7.57 5.94
C TYR A 147 10.16 -8.39 6.17
N LYS A 148 9.52 -8.26 7.35
CA LYS A 148 8.19 -8.86 7.58
C LYS A 148 7.12 -8.24 6.66
N ALA A 149 7.11 -6.92 6.52
CA ALA A 149 6.18 -6.25 5.62
C ALA A 149 6.38 -6.67 4.15
N ALA A 150 7.63 -6.84 3.72
CA ALA A 150 7.92 -7.38 2.39
C ALA A 150 7.39 -8.81 2.23
N ALA A 151 7.59 -9.68 3.22
CA ALA A 151 7.05 -11.03 3.21
C ALA A 151 5.52 -11.03 3.12
N GLU A 152 4.84 -10.24 3.94
CA GLU A 152 3.38 -10.11 3.97
C GLU A 152 2.84 -9.60 2.62
N TYR A 153 3.50 -8.60 2.02
CA TYR A 153 3.12 -8.11 0.69
C TYR A 153 3.24 -9.20 -0.37
N LEU A 154 4.41 -9.86 -0.46
CA LEU A 154 4.63 -10.96 -1.41
C LEU A 154 3.65 -12.12 -1.21
N ASP A 155 3.34 -12.45 0.04
CA ASP A 155 2.38 -13.50 0.39
C ASP A 155 0.92 -13.11 0.06
N SER A 156 0.60 -11.83 -0.11
CA SER A 156 -0.72 -11.33 -0.50
C SER A 156 -0.99 -11.39 -2.00
N LEU A 157 0.03 -11.60 -2.83
CA LEU A 157 -0.08 -11.60 -4.29
C LEU A 157 -0.87 -12.80 -4.83
N GLY A 158 -1.27 -12.74 -6.11
CA GLY A 158 -2.06 -13.77 -6.75
C GLY A 158 -1.31 -15.08 -7.01
N PRO A 159 -2.02 -16.19 -7.25
CA PRO A 159 -1.38 -17.49 -7.48
C PRO A 159 -0.52 -17.53 -8.75
N GLU A 160 -0.91 -16.79 -9.78
CA GLU A 160 -0.16 -16.73 -11.05
C GLU A 160 1.17 -16.01 -10.85
N GLU A 161 1.18 -14.89 -10.13
CA GLU A 161 2.38 -14.15 -9.81
C GLU A 161 3.32 -14.94 -8.90
N LYS A 162 2.76 -15.63 -7.90
CA LYS A 162 3.51 -16.52 -7.00
C LYS A 162 4.16 -17.72 -7.69
N ALA A 163 3.67 -18.12 -8.86
CA ALA A 163 4.28 -19.17 -9.68
C ALA A 163 5.49 -18.67 -10.49
N GLY A 164 5.70 -17.34 -10.55
CA GLY A 164 6.82 -16.75 -11.29
C GLY A 164 8.17 -16.96 -10.60
N ALA A 165 9.23 -17.09 -11.40
CA ALA A 165 10.60 -17.31 -10.90
C ALA A 165 11.06 -16.15 -10.00
N ASP A 166 10.72 -14.92 -10.38
CA ASP A 166 11.13 -13.71 -9.65
C ASP A 166 10.47 -13.64 -8.27
N TRP A 167 9.17 -14.00 -8.18
CA TRP A 167 8.51 -14.09 -6.87
C TRP A 167 9.17 -15.17 -5.99
N ILE A 168 9.48 -16.34 -6.56
CA ILE A 168 10.11 -17.44 -5.84
C ILE A 168 11.48 -17.01 -5.30
N ALA A 169 12.29 -16.37 -6.14
CA ALA A 169 13.62 -15.89 -5.76
C ALA A 169 13.55 -14.77 -4.70
N GLY A 170 12.74 -13.74 -4.92
CA GLY A 170 12.58 -12.63 -4.00
C GLY A 170 11.99 -13.08 -2.65
N ARG A 171 11.01 -14.00 -2.66
CA ARG A 171 10.43 -14.55 -1.42
C ARG A 171 11.41 -15.42 -0.64
N ALA A 172 12.29 -16.15 -1.33
CA ALA A 172 13.38 -16.91 -0.72
C ALA A 172 14.41 -15.96 -0.08
N ALA A 173 14.83 -14.91 -0.79
CA ALA A 173 15.74 -13.88 -0.28
C ALA A 173 15.19 -13.23 1.00
N VAL A 174 13.90 -12.82 1.00
CA VAL A 174 13.25 -12.26 2.21
C VAL A 174 13.23 -13.29 3.36
N THR A 175 13.04 -14.57 3.07
CA THR A 175 13.06 -15.62 4.10
C THR A 175 14.44 -15.78 4.73
N ASP A 176 15.48 -15.75 3.91
CA ASP A 176 16.85 -15.88 4.40
C ASP A 176 17.30 -14.62 5.16
N ALA A 177 16.91 -13.44 4.70
CA ALA A 177 17.10 -12.19 5.42
C ALA A 177 16.44 -12.23 6.81
N LEU A 178 15.21 -12.70 6.91
CA LEU A 178 14.50 -12.81 8.20
C LEU A 178 15.20 -13.79 9.17
N LYS A 179 15.84 -14.87 8.68
CA LYS A 179 16.65 -15.76 9.52
C LYS A 179 17.89 -15.04 10.07
N GLN A 180 18.58 -14.25 9.24
CA GLN A 180 19.74 -13.47 9.67
C GLN A 180 19.36 -12.43 10.72
N LEU A 181 18.23 -11.73 10.52
CA LEU A 181 17.71 -10.71 11.44
C LEU A 181 17.24 -11.25 12.79
N GLN A 182 17.03 -12.57 12.95
CA GLN A 182 16.78 -13.16 14.26
C GLN A 182 18.02 -13.07 15.17
N SER A 183 19.22 -13.09 14.60
CA SER A 183 20.47 -13.00 15.33
C SER A 183 20.97 -11.56 15.47
N ASP A 184 20.81 -10.77 14.41
CA ASP A 184 21.22 -9.36 14.38
C ASP A 184 20.16 -8.52 13.63
N PRO A 185 19.21 -7.93 14.35
CA PRO A 185 18.12 -7.17 13.73
C PRO A 185 18.54 -5.81 13.15
N LYS A 186 19.79 -5.37 13.38
CA LYS A 186 20.27 -4.04 12.99
C LYS A 186 21.22 -4.04 11.81
N THR A 187 21.85 -5.15 11.52
CA THR A 187 22.75 -5.27 10.37
C THR A 187 21.94 -5.65 9.12
N MET A 188 22.22 -4.98 8.01
CA MET A 188 21.60 -5.30 6.73
C MET A 188 21.92 -6.75 6.34
N PRO A 189 20.90 -7.59 6.08
CA PRO A 189 21.14 -8.98 5.67
C PRO A 189 21.85 -9.07 4.32
N ASP A 190 22.63 -10.12 4.13
CA ASP A 190 23.13 -10.53 2.83
C ASP A 190 22.23 -11.67 2.29
N ALA A 191 21.20 -11.30 1.57
CA ALA A 191 20.20 -12.23 1.02
C ALA A 191 20.31 -12.40 -0.51
N GLY A 192 21.38 -11.87 -1.11
CA GLY A 192 21.66 -11.96 -2.55
C GLY A 192 21.08 -10.82 -3.37
N GLU A 193 21.32 -10.88 -4.68
CA GLU A 193 20.95 -9.82 -5.63
C GLU A 193 19.42 -9.71 -5.84
N GLU A 194 18.67 -10.77 -5.56
CA GLU A 194 17.23 -10.85 -5.69
C GLU A 194 16.47 -10.37 -4.43
N ASP A 195 17.18 -9.72 -3.48
CA ASP A 195 16.54 -9.18 -2.29
C ASP A 195 15.72 -7.93 -2.61
N PRO A 196 14.38 -8.02 -2.63
CA PRO A 196 13.53 -6.90 -3.02
C PRO A 196 13.56 -5.75 -2.01
N VAL A 197 13.92 -6.00 -0.75
CA VAL A 197 14.06 -4.97 0.28
C VAL A 197 15.35 -4.19 0.09
N ALA A 198 16.46 -4.87 -0.23
CA ALA A 198 17.73 -4.22 -0.54
C ALA A 198 17.58 -3.32 -1.78
N LEU A 199 16.93 -3.82 -2.84
CA LEU A 199 16.62 -3.05 -4.05
C LEU A 199 15.75 -1.82 -3.73
N TYR A 200 14.69 -1.99 -2.95
CA TYR A 200 13.85 -0.88 -2.51
C TYR A 200 14.63 0.20 -1.74
N LEU A 201 15.48 -0.21 -0.79
CA LEU A 201 16.28 0.75 -0.02
C LEU A 201 17.27 1.52 -0.91
N ALA A 202 17.86 0.85 -1.90
CA ALA A 202 18.72 1.50 -2.89
C ALA A 202 17.94 2.54 -3.73
N LEU A 203 16.71 2.24 -4.16
CA LEU A 203 15.83 3.19 -4.86
C LEU A 203 15.47 4.39 -3.99
N VAL A 204 15.18 4.17 -2.71
CA VAL A 204 14.90 5.24 -1.74
C VAL A 204 16.12 6.15 -1.57
N GLU A 205 17.31 5.58 -1.47
CA GLU A 205 18.56 6.35 -1.34
C GLU A 205 18.87 7.15 -2.61
N ALA A 206 18.63 6.57 -3.79
CA ALA A 206 18.80 7.24 -5.07
C ALA A 206 17.70 8.28 -5.36
N GLY A 207 16.58 8.26 -4.65
CA GLY A 207 15.41 9.09 -4.94
C GLY A 207 14.63 8.67 -6.19
N GLU A 208 14.75 7.39 -6.57
CA GLU A 208 14.20 6.81 -7.81
C GLU A 208 12.94 5.98 -7.59
N THR A 209 12.31 6.10 -6.43
CA THR A 209 11.01 5.46 -6.15
C THR A 209 9.92 5.94 -7.12
N ILE A 210 8.98 5.07 -7.43
CA ILE A 210 7.88 5.39 -8.35
C ILE A 210 6.98 6.46 -7.73
N LYS A 211 6.89 7.59 -8.41
CA LYS A 211 5.98 8.66 -7.99
C LYS A 211 4.53 8.25 -8.29
N PRO A 212 3.63 8.46 -7.35
CA PRO A 212 2.22 8.24 -7.61
C PRO A 212 1.72 9.21 -8.69
N THR A 213 0.63 8.84 -9.37
CA THR A 213 -0.09 9.70 -10.32
C THR A 213 -0.30 11.10 -9.74
N ASP A 214 -0.20 12.15 -10.57
CA ASP A 214 -0.39 13.53 -10.10
C ASP A 214 -1.74 13.70 -9.40
N ILE A 215 -1.78 14.47 -8.32
CA ILE A 215 -3.00 14.68 -7.55
C ILE A 215 -4.09 15.39 -8.36
N ALA A 216 -3.72 16.17 -9.38
CA ALA A 216 -4.67 16.81 -10.28
C ALA A 216 -5.36 15.78 -11.20
N ASP A 217 -4.66 14.73 -11.64
CA ASP A 217 -5.22 13.63 -12.43
C ASP A 217 -6.12 12.76 -11.53
N VAL A 218 -5.71 12.50 -10.28
CA VAL A 218 -6.55 11.83 -9.27
C VAL A 218 -7.84 12.63 -9.03
N ALA A 219 -7.74 13.96 -8.89
CA ALA A 219 -8.89 14.83 -8.70
C ALA A 219 -9.83 14.81 -9.92
N ALA A 220 -9.28 14.79 -11.14
CA ALA A 220 -10.07 14.70 -12.35
C ALA A 220 -10.85 13.37 -12.42
N THR A 221 -10.21 12.26 -12.10
CA THR A 221 -10.84 10.94 -12.04
C THR A 221 -11.89 10.88 -10.94
N ALA A 222 -11.56 11.35 -9.73
CA ALA A 222 -12.51 11.39 -8.60
C ALA A 222 -13.75 12.25 -8.92
N ARG A 223 -13.58 13.39 -9.64
CA ARG A 223 -14.70 14.22 -10.08
C ARG A 223 -15.61 13.47 -11.04
N LYS A 224 -15.06 12.81 -12.06
CA LYS A 224 -15.84 12.03 -13.02
C LYS A 224 -16.59 10.87 -12.34
N THR A 225 -15.95 10.19 -11.40
CA THR A 225 -16.59 9.14 -10.61
C THR A 225 -17.76 9.69 -9.80
N LEU A 226 -17.60 10.85 -9.15
CA LEU A 226 -18.71 11.51 -8.44
C LEU A 226 -19.83 11.94 -9.40
N ASP A 227 -19.50 12.49 -10.56
CA ASP A 227 -20.46 12.89 -11.56
C ASP A 227 -21.28 11.70 -12.07
N SER A 228 -20.62 10.55 -12.28
CA SER A 228 -21.30 9.31 -12.64
C SER A 228 -22.27 8.85 -11.55
N LEU A 229 -21.85 8.87 -10.27
CA LEU A 229 -22.72 8.52 -9.15
C LEU A 229 -23.92 9.47 -9.03
N TYR A 230 -23.74 10.76 -9.29
CA TYR A 230 -24.82 11.74 -9.30
C TYR A 230 -25.76 11.51 -10.48
N ALA A 231 -25.23 11.28 -11.66
CA ALA A 231 -26.02 10.99 -12.86
C ALA A 231 -26.86 9.72 -12.70
N ASP A 232 -26.31 8.67 -12.11
CA ASP A 232 -27.02 7.43 -11.82
C ASP A 232 -28.16 7.63 -10.83
N ALA A 233 -27.96 8.45 -9.79
CA ALA A 233 -29.00 8.80 -8.84
C ALA A 233 -30.15 9.54 -9.54
N ILE A 234 -29.81 10.54 -10.37
CA ILE A 234 -30.79 11.34 -11.12
C ILE A 234 -31.55 10.47 -12.14
N LYS A 235 -30.85 9.59 -12.86
CA LYS A 235 -31.45 8.64 -13.80
C LYS A 235 -32.43 7.68 -13.12
N ALA A 236 -32.14 7.32 -11.86
CA ALA A 236 -33.06 6.55 -11.03
C ALA A 236 -34.23 7.35 -10.46
N GLY A 237 -34.38 8.64 -10.83
CA GLY A 237 -35.42 9.53 -10.35
C GLY A 237 -35.25 9.96 -8.89
N LYS A 238 -34.06 9.92 -8.35
CA LYS A 238 -33.75 10.25 -6.96
C LYS A 238 -32.68 11.33 -6.88
N ALA A 239 -32.77 12.22 -5.90
CA ALA A 239 -31.74 13.21 -5.64
C ALA A 239 -30.49 12.54 -5.01
N PRO A 240 -29.27 12.85 -5.48
CA PRO A 240 -28.05 12.41 -4.79
C PRO A 240 -27.96 13.07 -3.41
N THR A 241 -27.51 12.34 -2.42
CA THR A 241 -27.36 12.84 -1.06
C THR A 241 -26.27 12.09 -0.29
N PHE A 242 -25.60 12.76 0.63
CA PHE A 242 -24.66 12.12 1.56
C PHE A 242 -25.31 11.63 2.87
N ASN A 243 -26.64 11.71 2.96
CA ASN A 243 -27.36 11.19 4.12
C ASN A 243 -27.61 9.69 3.96
N LYS A 244 -26.94 8.87 4.81
CA LYS A 244 -27.08 7.40 4.81
C LYS A 244 -28.50 6.92 5.15
N THR A 245 -29.27 7.71 5.89
CA THR A 245 -30.63 7.35 6.34
C THR A 245 -31.72 7.87 5.41
N THR A 246 -31.34 8.36 4.23
CA THR A 246 -32.33 8.88 3.27
C THR A 246 -33.33 7.81 2.83
N THR A 247 -34.58 8.17 2.78
CA THR A 247 -35.66 7.33 2.21
C THR A 247 -36.12 7.80 0.84
N VAL A 248 -35.73 9.04 0.45
CA VAL A 248 -36.21 9.71 -0.78
C VAL A 248 -35.09 9.99 -1.78
N GLY A 249 -33.82 9.90 -1.36
CA GLY A 249 -32.65 10.13 -2.20
C GLY A 249 -31.83 8.86 -2.47
N THR A 250 -30.75 9.01 -3.24
CA THR A 250 -29.70 7.98 -3.38
C THR A 250 -28.48 8.39 -2.59
N TYR A 251 -28.07 7.55 -1.66
CA TYR A 251 -26.87 7.80 -0.86
C TYR A 251 -25.62 7.69 -1.73
N ILE A 252 -24.78 8.71 -1.70
CA ILE A 252 -23.47 8.76 -2.36
C ILE A 252 -22.42 8.26 -1.35
N ASP A 253 -21.89 7.06 -1.60
CA ASP A 253 -20.97 6.40 -0.68
C ASP A 253 -19.50 6.73 -1.01
N LEU A 254 -18.93 7.66 -0.26
CA LEU A 254 -17.52 8.02 -0.37
C LEU A 254 -16.58 7.01 0.30
N SER A 255 -17.07 6.04 1.06
CA SER A 255 -16.20 5.04 1.70
C SER A 255 -15.48 4.13 0.71
N LYS A 256 -15.99 4.06 -0.52
CA LYS A 256 -15.41 3.29 -1.63
C LYS A 256 -14.23 3.99 -2.32
N PHE A 257 -14.08 5.30 -2.12
CA PHE A 257 -12.93 6.03 -2.61
C PHE A 257 -11.70 5.69 -1.77
N ASP A 258 -10.55 5.55 -2.42
CA ASP A 258 -9.29 5.41 -1.72
C ASP A 258 -8.91 6.68 -0.95
N SER A 259 -7.87 6.61 -0.12
CA SER A 259 -7.47 7.76 0.70
C SER A 259 -6.95 8.91 -0.16
N ARG A 260 -6.33 8.62 -1.28
CA ARG A 260 -5.76 9.62 -2.17
C ARG A 260 -6.84 10.37 -2.95
N SER A 261 -7.84 9.67 -3.47
CA SER A 261 -9.03 10.26 -4.09
C SER A 261 -9.81 11.11 -3.11
N LEU A 262 -10.01 10.63 -1.87
CA LEU A 262 -10.64 11.41 -0.81
C LEU A 262 -9.82 12.66 -0.45
N SER A 263 -8.49 12.57 -0.46
CA SER A 263 -7.62 13.73 -0.22
C SER A 263 -7.71 14.76 -1.32
N ALA A 264 -7.76 14.32 -2.59
CA ALA A 264 -7.95 15.20 -3.73
C ALA A 264 -9.28 15.97 -3.65
N ILE A 265 -10.36 15.29 -3.20
CA ILE A 265 -11.68 15.93 -2.98
C ILE A 265 -11.62 16.88 -1.78
N ALA A 266 -11.07 16.45 -0.65
CA ALA A 266 -11.00 17.24 0.59
C ALA A 266 -10.15 18.51 0.44
N LEU A 267 -9.08 18.45 -0.35
CA LEU A 267 -8.24 19.60 -0.69
C LEU A 267 -8.82 20.47 -1.80
N ASN A 268 -9.98 20.10 -2.35
CA ASN A 268 -10.59 20.75 -3.51
C ASN A 268 -9.63 20.99 -4.66
N THR A 269 -8.84 19.98 -4.99
CA THR A 269 -7.77 20.08 -5.98
C THR A 269 -8.31 20.55 -7.32
N GLY A 270 -7.80 21.68 -7.81
CA GLY A 270 -8.21 22.30 -9.06
C GLY A 270 -9.61 22.92 -9.02
N ASP A 271 -10.15 23.23 -7.85
CA ASP A 271 -11.48 23.84 -7.62
C ASP A 271 -12.63 23.06 -8.28
N LYS A 272 -12.52 21.73 -8.32
CA LYS A 272 -13.44 20.83 -9.03
C LYS A 272 -14.63 20.34 -8.18
N PHE A 273 -14.60 20.53 -6.86
CA PHE A 273 -15.53 19.91 -5.94
C PHE A 273 -16.40 20.94 -5.23
N THR A 274 -17.65 20.58 -4.95
CA THR A 274 -18.54 21.43 -4.20
C THR A 274 -18.15 21.45 -2.71
N THR A 275 -18.57 22.48 -1.97
CA THR A 275 -18.35 22.54 -0.52
C THR A 275 -18.91 21.30 0.21
N GLU A 276 -19.98 20.71 -0.34
CA GLU A 276 -20.59 19.51 0.24
C GLU A 276 -19.72 18.28 -0.02
N ASP A 277 -19.20 18.09 -1.24
CA ASP A 277 -18.23 17.04 -1.57
C ASP A 277 -17.03 17.11 -0.63
N VAL A 278 -16.41 18.27 -0.50
CA VAL A 278 -15.23 18.53 0.35
C VAL A 278 -15.53 18.14 1.80
N ARG A 279 -16.61 18.65 2.37
CA ARG A 279 -16.98 18.37 3.77
C ARG A 279 -17.16 16.87 4.04
N HIS A 280 -17.80 16.15 3.10
CA HIS A 280 -18.05 14.72 3.26
C HIS A 280 -16.79 13.89 3.01
N ALA A 281 -15.89 14.29 2.09
CA ALA A 281 -14.59 13.67 1.90
C ALA A 281 -13.69 13.84 3.14
N GLU A 282 -13.63 15.04 3.73
CA GLU A 282 -12.95 15.26 4.99
C GLU A 282 -13.48 14.38 6.13
N ALA A 283 -14.81 14.21 6.22
CA ALA A 283 -15.42 13.33 7.22
C ALA A 283 -15.05 11.86 6.99
N ALA A 284 -15.02 11.41 5.73
CA ALA A 284 -14.60 10.07 5.35
C ALA A 284 -13.11 9.82 5.67
N LEU A 285 -12.23 10.78 5.38
CA LEU A 285 -10.81 10.73 5.74
C LEU A 285 -10.60 10.67 7.25
N ARG A 286 -11.29 11.53 8.02
CA ARG A 286 -11.23 11.48 9.49
C ARG A 286 -11.68 10.13 10.03
N THR A 287 -12.67 9.49 9.42
CA THR A 287 -13.12 8.16 9.82
C THR A 287 -12.04 7.11 9.52
N LYS A 288 -11.41 7.16 8.35
CA LYS A 288 -10.34 6.22 7.97
C LYS A 288 -9.09 6.41 8.84
N SER A 289 -8.59 7.64 9.00
CA SER A 289 -7.41 7.94 9.82
C SER A 289 -7.67 7.68 11.31
N GLY A 290 -8.85 8.01 11.81
CA GLY A 290 -9.24 7.71 13.17
C GLY A 290 -9.32 6.21 13.45
N ALA A 291 -9.81 5.41 12.51
CA ALA A 291 -9.82 3.95 12.62
C ALA A 291 -8.39 3.38 12.66
N ALA A 292 -7.49 3.88 11.80
CA ALA A 292 -6.09 3.46 11.78
C ALA A 292 -5.36 3.81 13.10
N LEU A 293 -5.56 5.04 13.62
CA LEU A 293 -5.00 5.45 14.91
C LEU A 293 -5.55 4.61 16.07
N LEU A 294 -6.86 4.34 16.08
CA LEU A 294 -7.48 3.52 17.12
C LEU A 294 -6.96 2.08 17.09
N ALA A 295 -6.82 1.50 15.92
CA ALA A 295 -6.22 0.18 15.76
C ALA A 295 -4.77 0.15 16.25
N GLY A 296 -3.97 1.16 15.88
CA GLY A 296 -2.60 1.32 16.37
C GLY A 296 -2.53 1.48 17.89
N PHE A 297 -3.43 2.25 18.48
CA PHE A 297 -3.51 2.39 19.94
C PHE A 297 -3.90 1.07 20.63
N GLN A 298 -4.91 0.36 20.10
CA GLN A 298 -5.34 -0.92 20.65
C GLN A 298 -4.24 -1.99 20.56
N ASN A 299 -3.47 -2.01 19.47
CA ASN A 299 -2.34 -2.92 19.32
C ASN A 299 -1.19 -2.56 20.27
N ALA A 300 -0.89 -1.26 20.39
CA ALA A 300 0.11 -0.78 21.35
C ALA A 300 -0.28 -1.11 22.79
N ALA A 301 -1.55 -0.98 23.16
CA ALA A 301 -2.04 -1.32 24.50
C ALA A 301 -1.91 -2.80 24.84
N LYS A 302 -1.84 -3.70 23.85
CA LYS A 302 -1.60 -5.13 24.02
C LYS A 302 -0.13 -5.51 23.97
N SER A 303 0.72 -4.59 23.51
CA SER A 303 2.16 -4.80 23.37
C SER A 303 2.84 -4.62 24.73
N SER A 304 3.89 -5.41 24.98
CA SER A 304 4.84 -5.16 26.07
C SER A 304 5.87 -4.08 25.74
N ASP A 305 5.90 -3.59 24.49
CA ASP A 305 6.78 -2.52 24.05
C ASP A 305 6.14 -1.15 24.34
N PRO A 306 6.69 -0.36 25.27
CA PRO A 306 6.14 0.95 25.62
C PRO A 306 6.27 1.98 24.48
N THR A 307 7.05 1.69 23.43
CA THR A 307 7.24 2.54 22.26
C THR A 307 6.27 2.22 21.12
N ALA A 308 5.48 1.15 21.23
CA ALA A 308 4.66 0.62 20.13
C ALA A 308 3.70 1.66 19.52
N PHE A 309 3.13 2.57 20.33
CA PHE A 309 2.25 3.61 19.82
C PHE A 309 3.00 4.65 18.98
N SER A 310 4.15 5.13 19.44
CA SER A 310 5.00 6.05 18.68
C SER A 310 5.50 5.43 17.38
N GLN A 311 5.89 4.15 17.40
CA GLN A 311 6.26 3.40 16.20
C GLN A 311 5.12 3.34 15.19
N ASN A 312 3.90 3.10 15.65
CA ASN A 312 2.71 3.06 14.79
C ASN A 312 2.46 4.41 14.10
N ILE A 313 2.54 5.53 14.85
CA ILE A 313 2.39 6.87 14.27
C ILE A 313 3.46 7.13 13.21
N ILE A 314 4.72 6.80 13.47
CA ILE A 314 5.83 6.97 12.52
C ILE A 314 5.56 6.20 11.22
N ALA A 315 5.13 4.94 11.34
CA ALA A 315 4.84 4.09 10.20
C ALA A 315 3.65 4.62 9.37
N ILE A 316 2.54 4.98 10.02
CA ILE A 316 1.35 5.52 9.34
C ILE A 316 1.70 6.83 8.61
N TYR A 317 2.40 7.76 9.29
CA TYR A 317 2.79 9.03 8.67
C TYR A 317 3.63 8.82 7.41
N ALA A 318 4.59 7.92 7.45
CA ALA A 318 5.50 7.67 6.34
C ALA A 318 4.83 6.91 5.17
N SER A 319 3.76 6.16 5.43
CA SER A 319 2.98 5.48 4.39
C SER A 319 2.01 6.40 3.64
N MET A 320 1.75 7.61 4.16
CA MET A 320 0.85 8.59 3.54
C MET A 320 1.60 9.46 2.54
N SER A 321 0.95 9.83 1.42
CA SER A 321 1.45 10.88 0.53
C SER A 321 1.42 12.26 1.21
N ALA A 322 2.08 13.25 0.61
CA ALA A 322 2.08 14.62 1.14
C ALA A 322 0.66 15.20 1.20
N GLU A 323 -0.15 14.93 0.16
CA GLU A 323 -1.53 15.38 0.06
C GLU A 323 -2.43 14.68 1.07
N GLU A 324 -2.22 13.39 1.31
CA GLU A 324 -2.95 12.64 2.34
C GLU A 324 -2.65 13.19 3.74
N ARG A 325 -1.39 13.48 4.04
CA ARG A 325 -1.00 14.11 5.30
C ARG A 325 -1.66 15.48 5.46
N GLN A 326 -1.61 16.31 4.40
CA GLN A 326 -2.24 17.62 4.41
C GLN A 326 -3.75 17.54 4.64
N ALA A 327 -4.45 16.68 3.91
CA ALA A 327 -5.90 16.50 4.02
C ALA A 327 -6.33 15.92 5.38
N ALA A 328 -5.50 15.06 5.98
CA ALA A 328 -5.72 14.49 7.31
C ALA A 328 -5.29 15.43 8.45
N GLY A 329 -4.64 16.56 8.15
CA GLY A 329 -4.10 17.49 9.16
C GLY A 329 -2.87 16.96 9.90
N TRP A 330 -2.13 16.03 9.30
CA TRP A 330 -0.90 15.47 9.86
C TRP A 330 0.30 16.33 9.47
N SER A 331 0.92 16.98 10.46
CA SER A 331 2.07 17.87 10.25
C SER A 331 3.41 17.18 10.53
N ASP A 332 4.48 17.75 9.96
CA ASP A 332 5.86 17.31 10.27
C ASP A 332 6.16 17.43 11.77
N THR A 333 5.57 18.41 12.47
CA THR A 333 5.68 18.57 13.92
C THR A 333 5.07 17.38 14.67
N PHE A 334 3.94 16.86 14.18
CA PHE A 334 3.31 15.68 14.75
C PHE A 334 4.19 14.43 14.56
N TYR A 335 4.76 14.27 13.38
CA TYR A 335 5.73 13.20 13.11
C TYR A 335 6.96 13.31 14.03
N GLN A 336 7.55 14.50 14.13
CA GLN A 336 8.72 14.73 14.99
C GLN A 336 8.41 14.43 16.46
N ALA A 337 7.25 14.84 16.95
CA ALA A 337 6.81 14.50 18.30
C ALA A 337 6.71 12.98 18.54
N ALA A 338 6.28 12.21 17.54
CA ALA A 338 6.27 10.75 17.64
C ALA A 338 7.70 10.16 17.68
N VAL A 339 8.63 10.70 16.88
CA VAL A 339 10.04 10.29 16.89
C VAL A 339 10.69 10.61 18.24
N ASP A 340 10.48 11.83 18.77
CA ASP A 340 11.02 12.25 20.07
C ASP A 340 10.46 11.41 21.23
N SER A 341 9.16 11.08 21.17
CA SER A 341 8.49 10.18 22.11
C SER A 341 9.10 8.77 22.07
N TYR A 342 9.31 8.23 20.88
CA TYR A 342 9.98 6.94 20.69
C TYR A 342 11.38 6.94 21.32
N GLN A 343 12.22 7.93 20.99
CA GLN A 343 13.60 8.02 21.46
C GLN A 343 13.67 8.18 22.99
N SER A 344 12.84 9.04 23.56
CA SER A 344 12.79 9.29 25.00
C SER A 344 12.36 8.04 25.76
N THR A 345 11.31 7.35 25.29
CA THR A 345 10.80 6.14 25.91
C THR A 345 11.80 4.99 25.79
N SER A 346 12.43 4.80 24.62
CA SER A 346 13.48 3.80 24.42
C SER A 346 14.67 4.02 25.37
N LYS A 347 15.11 5.28 25.51
CA LYS A 347 16.20 5.62 26.43
C LYS A 347 15.86 5.32 27.88
N LEU A 348 14.65 5.67 28.32
CA LEU A 348 14.17 5.35 29.66
C LEU A 348 14.13 3.83 29.89
N THR A 349 13.58 3.08 28.94
CA THR A 349 13.51 1.61 29.03
C THR A 349 14.90 0.99 29.16
N GLN A 350 15.89 1.48 28.39
CA GLN A 350 17.26 1.04 28.48
C GLN A 350 17.89 1.36 29.85
N MET A 351 17.70 2.57 30.33
CA MET A 351 18.22 2.97 31.66
C MET A 351 17.64 2.11 32.79
N PHE A 352 16.35 1.76 32.73
CA PHE A 352 15.75 0.86 33.71
C PHE A 352 16.30 -0.56 33.62
N ALA A 353 16.51 -1.08 32.42
CA ALA A 353 17.10 -2.40 32.21
C ALA A 353 18.55 -2.45 32.74
N GLU A 354 19.36 -1.43 32.49
CA GLU A 354 20.73 -1.30 33.00
C GLU A 354 20.79 -1.14 34.53
N ALA A 355 19.79 -0.49 35.13
CA ALA A 355 19.68 -0.34 36.60
C ALA A 355 19.20 -1.62 37.32
N GLY A 356 18.99 -2.74 36.62
CA GLY A 356 18.53 -4.00 37.21
C GLY A 356 17.04 -4.00 37.60
N GLY A 357 16.28 -3.02 37.11
CA GLY A 357 14.83 -2.92 37.35
C GLY A 357 14.05 -3.82 36.38
N ASP A 358 13.19 -4.66 36.94
CA ASP A 358 12.22 -5.42 36.12
C ASP A 358 11.25 -4.42 35.45
N SER A 359 11.14 -4.44 34.13
CA SER A 359 10.32 -3.52 33.34
C SER A 359 8.82 -3.53 33.73
N THR A 360 8.39 -4.56 34.47
CA THR A 360 7.05 -4.67 35.06
C THR A 360 6.76 -3.66 36.16
N GLY A 361 7.79 -3.11 36.86
CA GLY A 361 7.63 -2.12 37.92
C GLY A 361 7.19 -0.74 37.42
N PHE A 362 7.62 -0.33 36.21
CA PHE A 362 7.29 0.96 35.63
C PHE A 362 5.82 1.10 35.22
N MET A 363 5.25 0.04 34.62
CA MET A 363 3.83 0.03 34.21
C MET A 363 2.87 0.04 35.42
N SER A 364 3.28 -0.52 36.55
CA SER A 364 2.51 -0.49 37.79
C SER A 364 2.42 0.90 38.41
N TRP A 365 3.38 1.79 38.14
CA TRP A 365 3.39 3.15 38.70
C TRP A 365 2.54 4.12 37.90
N MET A 366 2.43 3.95 36.56
CA MET A 366 1.61 4.80 35.69
C MET A 366 0.11 4.45 35.71
N GLY A 367 -0.28 3.37 36.34
CA GLY A 367 -1.67 2.87 36.41
C GLY A 367 -2.42 3.19 37.72
N LYS A 368 -1.91 4.12 38.54
CA LYS A 368 -2.61 4.59 39.77
C LYS A 368 -3.06 6.02 39.66
#